data_473dffb8d670834e1b43d4ef2e948d82
#
_entry.id   473dffb8d670834e1b43d4ef2e948d82
#
_cell.length_a   1.000
_cell.length_b   1.000
_cell.length_c   1.000
_cell.angle_alpha   90.00
_cell.angle_beta   90.00
_cell.angle_gamma   90.00
#
_symmetry.space_group_name_H-M   'P 1'
#
loop_
_entity.id
_entity.type
_entity.pdbx_description
1 polymer ?
#
loop_
_entity_poly.entity_id
_entity_poly.type
_entity_poly.pdbx_seq_one_letter_code
_entity_poly.pdbx_strand_id
1 'polypeptide(L)'
;MTNSALVYYRDKKAGLLKKTEDGYEFKYDLSYLNDVDAKPISLTIPLTQKKYFSDHLFPFFENLLPEGFLLDMTVAKLKIDKNDKFNILLHVGRDTVGAVSTEPLEEGD
;
A
#
# COMPACT_ATOMS: atom_id res chain seq x y z
N MET A 1 1.93 5.43 16.33
CA MET A 1 0.82 5.03 15.45
C MET A 1 1.31 4.96 14.01
N THR A 2 1.02 3.86 13.33
CA THR A 2 1.55 3.64 11.97
C THR A 2 0.62 4.25 10.94
N ASN A 3 1.09 5.26 10.23
CA ASN A 3 0.33 5.95 9.18
C ASN A 3 0.95 5.78 7.79
N SER A 4 2.00 5.00 7.69
CA SER A 4 2.73 4.84 6.44
C SER A 4 3.10 3.40 6.19
N ALA A 5 3.21 3.05 4.91
CA ALA A 5 3.65 1.74 4.49
C ALA A 5 4.65 1.89 3.35
N LEU A 6 5.75 1.14 3.45
CA LEU A 6 6.68 1.00 2.34
C LEU A 6 6.02 0.12 1.30
N VAL A 7 6.15 0.50 0.03
CA VAL A 7 5.57 -0.25 -1.09
C VAL A 7 6.70 -0.83 -1.93
N TYR A 8 6.65 -2.12 -2.16
CA TYR A 8 7.66 -2.85 -2.92
C TYR A 8 7.08 -3.38 -4.21
N TYR A 9 7.89 -3.34 -5.26
CA TYR A 9 7.63 -4.08 -6.48
C TYR A 9 8.65 -5.22 -6.52
N ARG A 10 8.16 -6.45 -6.26
CA ARG A 10 9.01 -7.61 -6.00
C ARG A 10 9.92 -7.30 -4.81
N ASP A 11 11.21 -7.29 -4.97
CA ASP A 11 12.16 -7.02 -3.89
C ASP A 11 12.70 -5.58 -3.89
N LYS A 12 12.20 -4.72 -4.79
CA LYS A 12 12.64 -3.34 -4.89
C LYS A 12 11.65 -2.39 -4.22
N LYS A 13 12.18 -1.49 -3.40
CA LYS A 13 11.36 -0.46 -2.77
C LYS A 13 10.92 0.54 -3.83
N ALA A 14 9.61 0.60 -4.08
CA ALA A 14 9.04 1.45 -5.12
C ALA A 14 8.61 2.81 -4.59
N GLY A 15 8.10 2.87 -3.37
CA GLY A 15 7.61 4.12 -2.84
C GLY A 15 7.00 4.02 -1.46
N LEU A 16 6.25 5.04 -1.10
CA LEU A 16 5.63 5.18 0.22
C LEU A 16 4.16 5.50 0.08
N LEU A 17 3.33 4.71 0.75
CA LEU A 17 1.90 4.98 0.90
C LEU A 17 1.67 5.57 2.28
N LYS A 18 1.04 6.74 2.32
CA LYS A 18 0.84 7.46 3.57
C LYS A 18 -0.63 7.82 3.76
N LYS A 19 -1.15 7.57 4.95
CA LYS A 19 -2.48 8.05 5.35
C LYS A 19 -2.34 9.44 5.95
N THR A 20 -3.13 10.39 5.43
CA THR A 20 -3.11 11.79 5.89
C THR A 20 -4.47 12.15 6.45
N GLU A 21 -4.60 13.37 6.99
CA GLU A 21 -5.89 13.86 7.49
C GLU A 21 -6.94 13.95 6.38
N ASP A 22 -6.51 14.25 5.16
CA ASP A 22 -7.41 14.47 4.02
C ASP A 22 -7.57 13.25 3.12
N GLY A 23 -6.87 12.16 3.42
CA GLY A 23 -6.94 10.96 2.58
C GLY A 23 -5.65 10.20 2.55
N TYR A 24 -5.20 9.86 1.33
CA TYR A 24 -4.02 9.02 1.13
C TYR A 24 -3.12 9.62 0.08
N GLU A 25 -1.82 9.40 0.26
CA GLU A 25 -0.80 9.85 -0.67
C GLU A 25 0.12 8.70 -1.00
N PHE A 26 0.37 8.47 -2.29
CA PHE A 26 1.42 7.55 -2.72
C PHE A 26 2.49 8.32 -3.45
N LYS A 27 3.73 8.09 -3.09
CA LYS A 27 4.88 8.76 -3.68
C LYS A 27 5.92 7.73 -4.09
N TYR A 28 6.28 7.72 -5.37
CA TYR A 28 7.38 6.90 -5.85
C TYR A 28 8.71 7.39 -5.30
N ASP A 29 9.59 6.46 -4.98
CA ASP A 29 10.97 6.81 -4.63
C ASP A 29 11.70 7.32 -5.87
N LEU A 30 12.52 8.34 -5.70
CA LEU A 30 13.30 8.89 -6.80
C LEU A 30 14.27 7.84 -7.37
N SER A 31 14.89 7.05 -6.50
CA SER A 31 15.79 5.98 -6.94
C SER A 31 15.07 4.93 -7.78
N TYR A 32 13.81 4.63 -7.43
CA TYR A 32 13.00 3.70 -8.21
C TYR A 32 12.65 4.28 -9.57
N LEU A 33 12.25 5.55 -9.61
CA LEU A 33 11.91 6.22 -10.87
C LEU A 33 13.10 6.30 -11.83
N ASN A 34 14.32 6.37 -11.29
CA ASN A 34 15.54 6.45 -12.08
C ASN A 34 16.07 5.09 -12.52
N ASP A 35 15.49 4.01 -12.04
CA ASP A 35 15.88 2.66 -12.44
C ASP A 35 15.32 2.38 -13.84
N VAL A 36 16.19 1.97 -14.76
CA VAL A 36 15.78 1.71 -16.15
C VAL A 36 14.80 0.55 -16.26
N ASP A 37 14.80 -0.34 -15.28
CA ASP A 37 13.89 -1.50 -15.24
C ASP A 37 12.63 -1.24 -14.43
N ALA A 38 12.42 0.00 -13.97
CA ALA A 38 11.26 0.33 -13.15
C ALA A 38 9.95 0.09 -13.90
N LYS A 39 9.01 -0.50 -13.19
CA LYS A 39 7.66 -0.72 -13.69
C LYS A 39 6.66 -0.02 -12.79
N PRO A 40 5.56 0.51 -13.35
CA PRO A 40 4.52 1.10 -12.50
C PRO A 40 3.94 0.02 -11.59
N ILE A 41 3.60 0.39 -10.36
CA ILE A 41 2.96 -0.58 -9.45
C ILE A 41 1.56 -0.93 -9.93
N SER A 42 0.94 -0.05 -10.72
CA SER A 42 -0.39 -0.26 -11.31
C SER A 42 -0.52 0.60 -12.56
N LEU A 43 -1.37 0.19 -13.48
CA LEU A 43 -1.69 1.00 -14.66
C LEU A 43 -2.31 2.34 -14.27
N THR A 44 -2.96 2.40 -13.11
CA THR A 44 -3.58 3.63 -12.61
C THR A 44 -2.61 4.50 -11.83
N ILE A 45 -1.39 4.03 -11.60
CA ILE A 45 -0.34 4.77 -10.90
C ILE A 45 0.94 4.70 -11.74
N PRO A 46 0.93 5.32 -12.93
CA PRO A 46 2.08 5.24 -13.83
C PRO A 46 3.31 5.98 -13.30
N LEU A 47 4.47 5.72 -13.90
CA LEU A 47 5.73 6.33 -13.49
C LEU A 47 5.88 7.79 -13.94
N THR A 48 4.94 8.30 -14.71
CA THR A 48 5.01 9.65 -15.27
C THR A 48 4.81 10.75 -14.23
N GLN A 49 4.33 10.38 -13.05
CA GLN A 49 4.08 11.32 -11.95
C GLN A 49 4.66 10.74 -10.67
N LYS A 50 5.37 11.56 -9.91
CA LYS A 50 6.03 11.11 -8.68
C LYS A 50 5.05 10.90 -7.53
N LYS A 51 4.02 11.74 -7.43
CA LYS A 51 3.11 11.77 -6.28
C LYS A 51 1.65 11.66 -6.73
N TYR A 52 0.87 10.86 -6.01
CA TYR A 52 -0.55 10.65 -6.25
C TYR A 52 -1.33 10.88 -4.97
N PHE A 53 -2.54 11.38 -5.10
CA PHE A 53 -3.39 11.70 -3.98
C PHE A 53 -4.78 11.11 -4.17
N SER A 54 -5.40 10.66 -3.09
CA SER A 54 -6.77 10.14 -3.12
C SER A 54 -7.45 10.44 -1.78
N ASP A 55 -8.73 10.78 -1.81
CA ASP A 55 -9.49 11.01 -0.58
C ASP A 55 -9.91 9.72 0.10
N HIS A 56 -9.73 8.58 -0.56
CA HIS A 56 -9.94 7.25 0.02
C HIS A 56 -8.79 6.35 -0.43
N LEU A 57 -8.67 5.16 0.16
CA LEU A 57 -7.58 4.26 -0.19
C LEU A 57 -7.63 3.97 -1.70
N PHE A 58 -6.47 4.07 -2.36
CA PHE A 58 -6.39 3.82 -3.79
C PHE A 58 -6.98 2.46 -4.14
N PRO A 59 -7.83 2.36 -5.17
CA PRO A 59 -8.41 1.06 -5.54
C PRO A 59 -7.39 -0.04 -5.75
N PHE A 60 -6.21 0.30 -6.27
CA PHE A 60 -5.14 -0.68 -6.44
C PHE A 60 -4.76 -1.34 -5.10
N PHE A 61 -4.56 -0.53 -4.06
CA PHE A 61 -4.19 -1.06 -2.74
C PHE A 61 -5.35 -1.79 -2.09
N GLU A 62 -6.56 -1.30 -2.28
CA GLU A 62 -7.76 -1.96 -1.77
C GLU A 62 -7.91 -3.36 -2.36
N ASN A 63 -7.57 -3.52 -3.64
CA ASN A 63 -7.63 -4.82 -4.31
C ASN A 63 -6.56 -5.80 -3.86
N LEU A 64 -5.57 -5.37 -3.08
CA LEU A 64 -4.60 -6.29 -2.47
C LEU A 64 -5.15 -6.98 -1.23
N LEU A 65 -6.25 -6.49 -0.68
CA LEU A 65 -6.83 -7.03 0.53
C LEU A 65 -7.59 -8.34 0.25
N PRO A 66 -7.66 -9.25 1.24
CA PRO A 66 -8.49 -10.44 1.08
C PRO A 66 -9.96 -10.07 0.96
N GLU A 67 -10.76 -10.96 0.40
CA GLU A 67 -12.19 -10.76 0.18
C GLU A 67 -13.00 -11.89 0.80
N GLY A 68 -14.30 -11.65 0.98
CA GLY A 68 -15.27 -12.64 1.40
C GLY A 68 -14.92 -13.29 2.72
N PHE A 69 -15.01 -14.61 2.77
CA PHE A 69 -14.75 -15.39 3.97
C PHE A 69 -13.33 -15.19 4.51
N LEU A 70 -12.36 -15.09 3.61
CA LEU A 70 -10.98 -14.86 4.03
C LEU A 70 -10.81 -13.51 4.72
N LEU A 71 -11.49 -12.48 4.23
CA LEU A 71 -11.50 -11.18 4.89
C LEU A 71 -12.13 -11.29 6.28
N ASP A 72 -13.27 -11.96 6.38
CA ASP A 72 -13.97 -12.11 7.66
C ASP A 72 -13.11 -12.83 8.69
N MET A 73 -12.39 -13.87 8.28
CA MET A 73 -11.48 -14.58 9.17
C MET A 73 -10.31 -13.71 9.59
N THR A 74 -9.77 -12.94 8.66
CA THR A 74 -8.61 -12.07 8.90
C THR A 74 -8.95 -11.00 9.93
N VAL A 75 -10.05 -10.29 9.74
CA VAL A 75 -10.42 -9.20 10.67
C VAL A 75 -10.78 -9.73 12.04
N ALA A 76 -11.41 -10.91 12.12
CA ALA A 76 -11.72 -11.55 13.40
C ALA A 76 -10.44 -11.93 14.15
N LYS A 77 -9.49 -12.51 13.45
CA LYS A 77 -8.21 -12.94 14.04
C LYS A 77 -7.39 -11.75 14.52
N LEU A 78 -7.33 -10.69 13.73
CA LEU A 78 -6.53 -9.50 14.03
C LEU A 78 -7.28 -8.51 14.94
N LYS A 79 -8.59 -8.72 15.13
CA LYS A 79 -9.44 -7.80 15.91
C LYS A 79 -9.42 -6.38 15.35
N ILE A 80 -9.54 -6.29 14.02
CA ILE A 80 -9.55 -5.03 13.28
C ILE A 80 -10.93 -4.82 12.69
N ASP A 81 -11.36 -3.55 12.63
CA ASP A 81 -12.62 -3.20 11.96
C ASP A 81 -12.50 -3.51 10.46
N LYS A 82 -13.51 -4.20 9.93
CA LYS A 82 -13.57 -4.58 8.52
C LYS A 82 -13.50 -3.37 7.58
N ASN A 83 -13.92 -2.20 8.05
CA ASN A 83 -13.90 -0.96 7.27
C ASN A 83 -12.58 -0.21 7.37
N ASP A 84 -11.70 -0.63 8.26
CA ASP A 84 -10.39 0.00 8.43
C ASP A 84 -9.38 -0.64 7.47
N LYS A 85 -9.55 -0.37 6.19
CA LYS A 85 -8.82 -1.04 5.12
C LYS A 85 -7.31 -0.80 5.17
N PHE A 86 -6.90 0.42 5.51
CA PHE A 86 -5.48 0.71 5.61
C PHE A 86 -4.80 -0.11 6.72
N ASN A 87 -5.47 -0.23 7.86
CA ASN A 87 -4.93 -1.03 8.96
C ASN A 87 -4.83 -2.51 8.58
N ILE A 88 -5.83 -3.03 7.86
CA ILE A 88 -5.77 -4.40 7.35
C ILE A 88 -4.57 -4.56 6.42
N LEU A 89 -4.38 -3.61 5.51
CA LEU A 89 -3.25 -3.64 4.58
C LEU A 89 -1.91 -3.65 5.31
N LEU A 90 -1.77 -2.87 6.37
CA LEU A 90 -0.53 -2.84 7.17
C LEU A 90 -0.20 -4.23 7.73
N HIS A 91 -1.21 -5.03 8.04
CA HIS A 91 -1.00 -6.36 8.62
C HIS A 91 -0.79 -7.47 7.57
N VAL A 92 -1.48 -7.38 6.43
CA VAL A 92 -1.47 -8.48 5.46
C VAL A 92 -0.71 -8.16 4.18
N GLY A 93 -0.26 -6.94 4.01
CA GLY A 93 0.31 -6.49 2.74
C GLY A 93 1.62 -7.15 2.33
N ARG A 94 2.29 -7.87 3.25
CA ARG A 94 3.52 -8.60 2.93
C ARG A 94 3.25 -9.87 2.15
N ASP A 95 2.06 -10.42 2.29
CA ASP A 95 1.70 -11.74 1.76
C ASP A 95 0.72 -11.64 0.60
N THR A 96 0.88 -10.65 -0.24
CA THR A 96 0.04 -10.48 -1.42
C THR A 96 0.38 -11.48 -2.52
N VAL A 97 -0.59 -11.74 -3.40
CA VAL A 97 -0.45 -12.67 -4.53
C VAL A 97 0.14 -11.87 -5.68
N GLY A 98 0.77 -11.10 -5.89
CA GLY A 98 1.31 -10.36 -7.03
C GLY A 98 2.70 -9.84 -6.78
N ALA A 99 3.13 -8.96 -7.65
CA ALA A 99 4.45 -8.37 -7.58
C ALA A 99 4.54 -7.29 -6.48
N VAL A 100 3.42 -6.67 -6.12
CA VAL A 100 3.41 -5.55 -5.19
C VAL A 100 3.08 -6.03 -3.78
N SER A 101 3.88 -5.59 -2.82
CA SER A 101 3.65 -5.86 -1.40
C SER A 101 3.87 -4.58 -0.60
N THR A 102 3.40 -4.59 0.64
CA THR A 102 3.55 -3.45 1.53
C THR A 102 4.10 -3.89 2.89
N GLU A 103 4.77 -2.97 3.56
CA GLU A 103 5.34 -3.20 4.88
C GLU A 103 5.13 -1.96 5.75
N PRO A 104 4.64 -2.12 6.99
CA PRO A 104 4.44 -0.96 7.85
C PRO A 104 5.74 -0.20 8.09
N LEU A 105 5.65 1.13 8.07
CA LEU A 105 6.77 1.99 8.42
C LEU A 105 6.38 2.81 9.65
N GLU A 106 7.06 2.57 10.77
CA GLU A 106 6.82 3.34 11.99
C GLU A 106 7.43 4.73 11.84
N GLU A 107 6.64 5.76 12.10
CA GLU A 107 7.08 7.14 12.03
C GLU A 107 7.24 7.72 13.42
N GLY A 108 8.12 8.71 13.55
CA GLY A 108 8.31 9.44 14.79
C GLY A 108 9.25 8.79 15.80
N ASP A 109 9.92 7.74 15.39
CA ASP A 109 10.89 7.05 16.26
C ASP A 109 12.29 7.63 16.19
#